data_c4680a47b60896d81c951c304c4a4185
#
_entry.id   c4680a47b60896d81c951c304c4a4185
#
_cell.length_a   1.000
_cell.length_b   1.000
_cell.length_c   1.000
_cell.angle_alpha   90.00
_cell.angle_beta   90.00
_cell.angle_gamma   90.00
#
_symmetry.space_group_name_H-M   'P 1'
#
loop_
_entity.id
_entity.type
_entity.pdbx_description
1 polymer ?
#
loop_
_entity_poly.entity_id
_entity_poly.type
_entity_poly.pdbx_seq_one_letter_code
_entity_poly.pdbx_strand_id
1 'polypeptide(L)'
;SDVYKRQGQGTTFGGIWDELKNKEIKSSKLKQSTIYKILKLLHDKNEVYRSSGAVHGCALCDGNTILEFIEDVGRHNAVDAIAGNMWIKNLNSENKIFYTTGRLTSEMVIKVAQMNIPYLLSRSGITEMGLNVAKQTGVTLLGRAKGRHFLIYNGHENIEFDQKPEPRRDDSPDVWKRR
;
A
#
# COMPACT_ATOMS: atom_id res chain seq x y z
N SER A 1 -14.82 -6.54 -29.73
CA SER A 1 -13.76 -7.60 -29.83
C SER A 1 -12.48 -7.27 -29.05
N ASP A 2 -12.35 -6.09 -28.43
CA ASP A 2 -11.11 -5.66 -27.77
C ASP A 2 -11.00 -6.04 -26.27
N VAL A 3 -12.06 -6.55 -25.68
CA VAL A 3 -12.09 -6.91 -24.26
C VAL A 3 -11.33 -8.22 -23.99
N TYR A 4 -11.30 -9.14 -24.95
CA TYR A 4 -10.65 -10.46 -24.77
C TYR A 4 -9.12 -10.44 -24.95
N LYS A 5 -8.56 -9.43 -25.56
CA LYS A 5 -7.08 -9.31 -25.72
C LYS A 5 -6.35 -8.81 -24.48
N ARG A 6 -7.07 -8.46 -23.41
CA ARG A 6 -6.49 -7.90 -22.18
C ARG A 6 -6.13 -8.94 -21.11
N GLN A 7 -6.53 -10.19 -21.28
CA GLN A 7 -6.13 -11.27 -20.37
C GLN A 7 -4.88 -11.95 -20.92
N GLY A 8 -3.70 -11.51 -20.49
CA GLY A 8 -2.43 -12.17 -20.78
C GLY A 8 -1.36 -11.36 -21.50
N GLN A 9 -1.68 -10.19 -22.05
CA GLN A 9 -0.68 -9.22 -22.47
C GLN A 9 -0.64 -8.11 -21.42
N GLY A 10 0.56 -7.82 -20.90
CA GLY A 10 0.77 -6.74 -19.94
C GLY A 10 0.03 -5.48 -20.40
N THR A 11 -0.68 -4.85 -19.49
CA THR A 11 -1.47 -3.64 -19.75
C THR A 11 -0.67 -2.69 -20.62
N THR A 12 -1.21 -2.31 -21.79
CA THR A 12 -0.60 -1.28 -22.63
C THR A 12 -0.70 0.05 -21.89
N PHE A 13 0.36 0.38 -21.18
CA PHE A 13 0.45 1.51 -20.25
C PHE A 13 0.43 2.90 -20.92
N GLY A 14 0.55 2.98 -22.26
CA GLY A 14 0.76 4.24 -22.97
C GLY A 14 -0.25 5.35 -22.65
N GLY A 15 -1.55 5.07 -22.73
CA GLY A 15 -2.59 6.10 -22.46
C GLY A 15 -2.76 6.44 -20.97
N ILE A 16 -2.58 5.43 -20.10
CA ILE A 16 -2.66 5.62 -18.65
C ILE A 16 -1.46 6.42 -18.14
N TRP A 17 -0.29 6.23 -18.73
CA TRP A 17 0.93 6.96 -18.40
C TRP A 17 0.84 8.45 -18.64
N ASP A 18 0.24 8.86 -19.76
CA ASP A 18 0.12 10.28 -20.11
C ASP A 18 -0.84 11.00 -19.15
N GLU A 19 -1.88 10.33 -18.69
CA GLU A 19 -2.77 10.85 -17.65
C GLU A 19 -2.10 10.95 -16.28
N LEU A 20 -1.30 9.95 -15.89
CA LEU A 20 -0.65 9.89 -14.58
C LEU A 20 0.55 10.84 -14.46
N LYS A 21 1.31 11.05 -15.53
CA LYS A 21 2.46 11.98 -15.55
C LYS A 21 2.10 13.43 -15.27
N ASN A 22 0.87 13.81 -15.55
CA ASN A 22 0.37 15.19 -15.36
C ASN A 22 -0.35 15.37 -14.01
N LYS A 23 -0.48 14.30 -13.21
CA LYS A 23 -1.10 14.34 -11.89
C LYS A 23 -0.06 14.47 -10.79
N GLU A 24 -0.02 15.61 -10.15
CA GLU A 24 0.74 15.81 -8.94
C GLU A 24 -0.12 15.38 -7.73
N ILE A 25 0.17 14.22 -7.15
CA ILE A 25 -0.52 13.73 -5.96
C ILE A 25 0.01 14.50 -4.76
N LYS A 26 -0.75 15.51 -4.30
CA LYS A 26 -0.41 16.30 -3.12
C LYS A 26 -0.89 15.61 -1.85
N SER A 27 -0.07 15.62 -0.82
CA SER A 27 -0.42 15.11 0.51
C SER A 27 0.26 15.89 1.61
N SER A 28 -0.37 15.94 2.78
CA SER A 28 0.31 16.36 4.01
C SER A 28 1.24 15.25 4.48
N LYS A 29 2.28 15.59 5.26
CA LYS A 29 3.19 14.56 5.78
C LYS A 29 2.46 13.55 6.67
N LEU A 30 2.78 12.27 6.46
CA LEU A 30 2.25 11.16 7.24
C LEU A 30 3.17 10.84 8.42
N LYS A 31 2.62 10.83 9.63
CA LYS A 31 3.38 10.51 10.84
C LYS A 31 3.68 9.02 10.93
N GLN A 32 4.89 8.68 11.31
CA GLN A 32 5.32 7.32 11.58
C GLN A 32 4.44 6.64 12.64
N SER A 33 4.05 7.36 13.70
CA SER A 33 3.13 6.86 14.72
C SER A 33 1.76 6.46 14.17
N THR A 34 1.25 7.17 13.17
CA THR A 34 0.00 6.84 12.47
C THR A 34 0.15 5.52 11.72
N ILE A 35 1.26 5.32 11.01
CA ILE A 35 1.53 4.06 10.29
C ILE A 35 1.52 2.88 11.28
N TYR A 36 2.17 2.99 12.44
CA TYR A 36 2.19 1.93 13.45
C TYR A 36 0.81 1.60 14.01
N LYS A 37 -0.02 2.63 14.28
CA LYS A 37 -1.41 2.43 14.74
C LYS A 37 -2.25 1.70 13.69
N ILE A 38 -2.15 2.10 12.42
CA ILE A 38 -2.84 1.43 11.31
C ILE A 38 -2.40 -0.03 11.22
N LEU A 39 -1.10 -0.31 11.26
CA LEU A 39 -0.58 -1.68 11.18
C LEU A 39 -1.09 -2.56 12.31
N LYS A 40 -1.23 -2.02 13.52
CA LYS A 40 -1.82 -2.73 14.67
C LYS A 40 -3.30 -3.05 14.41
N LEU A 41 -4.10 -2.07 13.99
CA LEU A 41 -5.52 -2.26 13.67
C LEU A 41 -5.73 -3.28 12.56
N LEU A 42 -4.91 -3.21 11.50
CA LEU A 42 -4.99 -4.12 10.36
C LEU A 42 -4.55 -5.53 10.73
N HIS A 43 -3.60 -5.69 11.66
CA HIS A 43 -3.20 -7.00 12.15
C HIS A 43 -4.40 -7.74 12.75
N ASP A 44 -5.22 -7.05 13.53
CA ASP A 44 -6.37 -7.64 14.20
C ASP A 44 -7.51 -7.95 13.21
N LYS A 45 -7.62 -7.18 12.12
CA LYS A 45 -8.66 -7.38 11.08
C LYS A 45 -8.32 -8.47 10.05
N ASN A 46 -7.05 -8.77 9.82
CA ASN A 46 -6.62 -9.78 8.82
C ASN A 46 -6.79 -11.23 9.34
N GLU A 47 -7.97 -11.60 9.80
CA GLU A 47 -8.22 -12.91 10.42
C GLU A 47 -8.18 -14.05 9.39
N VAL A 48 -8.85 -13.90 8.26
CA VAL A 48 -8.91 -14.93 7.20
C VAL A 48 -7.53 -15.08 6.54
N TYR A 49 -6.84 -13.97 6.28
CA TYR A 49 -5.46 -14.00 5.77
C TYR A 49 -4.52 -14.76 6.72
N ARG A 50 -4.64 -14.54 8.04
CA ARG A 50 -3.80 -15.21 9.03
C ARG A 50 -4.09 -16.70 9.17
N SER A 51 -5.34 -17.10 9.04
CA SER A 51 -5.78 -18.49 9.19
C SER A 51 -5.51 -19.34 7.95
N SER A 52 -5.74 -18.79 6.75
CA SER A 52 -5.66 -19.54 5.50
C SER A 52 -4.39 -19.25 4.69
N GLY A 53 -3.83 -18.04 4.79
CA GLY A 53 -2.74 -17.57 3.92
C GLY A 53 -3.12 -17.45 2.44
N ALA A 54 -4.36 -17.74 2.09
CA ALA A 54 -4.84 -17.90 0.71
C ALA A 54 -5.58 -16.67 0.16
N VAL A 55 -5.77 -15.63 0.99
CA VAL A 55 -6.46 -14.39 0.59
C VAL A 55 -5.54 -13.17 0.73
N HIS A 56 -5.91 -12.08 0.08
CA HIS A 56 -5.28 -10.79 0.21
C HIS A 56 -6.21 -9.82 0.92
N GLY A 57 -5.73 -9.20 2.01
CA GLY A 57 -6.42 -8.11 2.68
C GLY A 57 -6.01 -6.77 2.07
N CYS A 58 -6.99 -5.94 1.75
CA CYS A 58 -6.80 -4.55 1.35
C CYS A 58 -7.64 -3.63 2.23
N ALA A 59 -7.15 -2.43 2.50
CA ALA A 59 -7.85 -1.45 3.32
C ALA A 59 -7.65 -0.03 2.80
N LEU A 60 -8.67 0.80 2.95
CA LEU A 60 -8.57 2.25 2.86
C LEU A 60 -8.59 2.82 4.28
N CYS A 61 -7.60 3.64 4.60
CA CYS A 61 -7.45 4.22 5.93
C CYS A 61 -7.40 5.75 5.86
N ASP A 62 -7.93 6.40 6.89
CA ASP A 62 -7.83 7.83 7.13
C ASP A 62 -7.26 8.08 8.53
N GLY A 63 -6.05 8.63 8.59
CA GLY A 63 -5.35 8.79 9.86
C GLY A 63 -5.25 7.46 10.61
N ASN A 64 -5.94 7.35 11.75
CA ASN A 64 -5.94 6.16 12.60
C ASN A 64 -7.18 5.26 12.39
N THR A 65 -7.99 5.51 11.37
CA THR A 65 -9.26 4.83 11.15
C THR A 65 -9.23 4.00 9.88
N ILE A 66 -9.75 2.78 9.94
CA ILE A 66 -10.00 1.94 8.76
C ILE A 66 -11.40 2.29 8.25
N LEU A 67 -11.49 2.86 7.05
CA LEU A 67 -12.76 3.22 6.41
C LEU A 67 -13.36 2.02 5.67
N GLU A 68 -12.53 1.27 4.94
CA GLU A 68 -12.92 0.09 4.19
C GLU A 68 -11.89 -1.02 4.43
N PHE A 69 -12.35 -2.26 4.51
CA PHE A 69 -11.51 -3.44 4.60
C PHE A 69 -12.13 -4.58 3.81
N ILE A 70 -11.36 -5.16 2.90
CA ILE A 70 -11.81 -6.26 2.03
C ILE A 70 -10.73 -7.33 1.97
N GLU A 71 -11.14 -8.57 2.18
CA GLU A 71 -10.32 -9.76 1.92
C GLU A 71 -10.84 -10.49 0.68
N ASP A 72 -9.95 -10.81 -0.27
CA ASP A 72 -10.27 -11.52 -1.52
C ASP A 72 -9.10 -12.42 -1.93
N VAL A 73 -9.35 -13.49 -2.64
CA VAL A 73 -8.32 -14.37 -3.21
C VAL A 73 -7.46 -13.64 -4.25
N GLY A 74 -8.02 -12.64 -4.92
CA GLY A 74 -7.36 -11.78 -5.91
C GLY A 74 -7.09 -10.38 -5.37
N ARG A 75 -5.80 -10.02 -5.17
CA ARG A 75 -5.44 -8.67 -4.70
C ARG A 75 -6.02 -7.55 -5.57
N HIS A 76 -6.17 -7.76 -6.88
CA HIS A 76 -6.73 -6.78 -7.80
C HIS A 76 -8.24 -6.61 -7.60
N ASN A 77 -8.96 -7.68 -7.30
CA ASN A 77 -10.38 -7.62 -6.98
C ASN A 77 -10.63 -6.80 -5.71
N ALA A 78 -9.83 -7.02 -4.66
CA ALA A 78 -9.93 -6.27 -3.42
C ALA A 78 -9.70 -4.76 -3.64
N VAL A 79 -8.71 -4.38 -4.46
CA VAL A 79 -8.47 -2.97 -4.82
C VAL A 79 -9.64 -2.38 -5.58
N ASP A 80 -10.16 -3.09 -6.58
CA ASP A 80 -11.27 -2.61 -7.41
C ASP A 80 -12.57 -2.46 -6.60
N ALA A 81 -12.80 -3.36 -5.64
CA ALA A 81 -13.93 -3.25 -4.74
C ALA A 81 -13.83 -2.04 -3.80
N ILE A 82 -12.64 -1.73 -3.28
CA ILE A 82 -12.42 -0.50 -2.49
C ILE A 82 -12.62 0.74 -3.36
N ALA A 83 -12.10 0.75 -4.59
CA ALA A 83 -12.32 1.86 -5.52
C ALA A 83 -13.81 2.08 -5.81
N GLY A 84 -14.57 1.00 -6.03
CA GLY A 84 -16.01 1.07 -6.20
C GLY A 84 -16.74 1.63 -4.98
N ASN A 85 -16.35 1.18 -3.78
CA ASN A 85 -16.92 1.69 -2.52
C ASN A 85 -16.59 3.16 -2.30
N MET A 86 -15.38 3.61 -2.63
CA MET A 86 -15.02 5.02 -2.56
C MET A 86 -15.94 5.87 -3.44
N TRP A 87 -16.19 5.39 -4.67
CA TRP A 87 -17.07 6.08 -5.61
C TRP A 87 -18.53 6.13 -5.10
N ILE A 88 -19.08 4.98 -4.67
CA ILE A 88 -20.47 4.88 -4.17
C ILE A 88 -20.67 5.74 -2.92
N LYS A 89 -19.71 5.75 -2.00
CA LYS A 89 -19.77 6.48 -0.72
C LYS A 89 -19.27 7.92 -0.82
N ASN A 90 -18.86 8.35 -2.01
CA ASN A 90 -18.28 9.68 -2.27
C ASN A 90 -17.11 10.00 -1.32
N LEU A 91 -16.24 9.01 -1.08
CA LEU A 91 -15.04 9.19 -0.25
C LEU A 91 -13.96 9.88 -1.07
N ASN A 92 -13.39 10.96 -0.54
CA ASN A 92 -12.24 11.59 -1.16
C ASN A 92 -10.96 10.76 -0.94
N SER A 93 -9.94 11.00 -1.74
CA SER A 93 -8.64 10.32 -1.66
C SER A 93 -7.58 11.12 -0.89
N GLU A 94 -7.88 12.35 -0.51
CA GLU A 94 -6.93 13.26 0.12
C GLU A 94 -6.42 12.70 1.44
N ASN A 95 -5.08 12.64 1.58
CA ASN A 95 -4.38 12.11 2.75
C ASN A 95 -4.74 10.66 3.15
N LYS A 96 -5.40 9.91 2.25
CA LYS A 96 -5.74 8.51 2.52
C LYS A 96 -4.53 7.60 2.36
N ILE A 97 -4.58 6.49 3.06
CA ILE A 97 -3.58 5.43 3.01
C ILE A 97 -4.27 4.18 2.48
N PHE A 98 -3.74 3.64 1.39
CA PHE A 98 -4.15 2.33 0.89
C PHE A 98 -3.21 1.26 1.44
N TYR A 99 -3.75 0.24 2.08
CA TYR A 99 -3.01 -0.90 2.58
C TYR A 99 -3.31 -2.17 1.77
N THR A 100 -2.28 -2.99 1.59
CA THR A 100 -2.44 -4.33 1.02
C THR A 100 -1.49 -5.35 1.66
N THR A 101 -1.92 -6.62 1.76
CA THR A 101 -1.01 -7.72 2.10
C THR A 101 -0.22 -8.22 0.89
N GLY A 102 -0.65 -7.86 -0.33
CA GLY A 102 -0.04 -8.26 -1.59
C GLY A 102 1.24 -7.50 -1.94
N ARG A 103 1.98 -8.04 -2.90
CA ARG A 103 3.18 -7.37 -3.43
C ARG A 103 2.82 -6.07 -4.14
N LEU A 104 3.73 -5.10 -4.05
CA LEU A 104 3.65 -3.80 -4.72
C LEU A 104 4.15 -3.92 -6.17
N THR A 105 3.28 -4.41 -7.04
CA THR A 105 3.54 -4.49 -8.48
C THR A 105 3.17 -3.18 -9.18
N SER A 106 3.65 -2.99 -10.42
CA SER A 106 3.29 -1.82 -11.24
C SER A 106 1.78 -1.61 -11.34
N GLU A 107 1.00 -2.66 -11.57
CA GLU A 107 -0.46 -2.59 -11.67
C GLU A 107 -1.10 -2.11 -10.36
N MET A 108 -0.61 -2.58 -9.21
CA MET A 108 -1.10 -2.13 -7.90
C MET A 108 -0.84 -0.64 -7.69
N VAL A 109 0.38 -0.18 -7.99
CA VAL A 109 0.74 1.23 -7.86
C VAL A 109 -0.07 2.12 -8.81
N ILE A 110 -0.28 1.67 -10.06
CA ILE A 110 -1.10 2.39 -11.04
C ILE A 110 -2.54 2.55 -10.54
N LYS A 111 -3.17 1.48 -10.06
CA LYS A 111 -4.54 1.54 -9.56
C LYS A 111 -4.68 2.53 -8.41
N VAL A 112 -3.76 2.50 -7.45
CA VAL A 112 -3.74 3.42 -6.32
C VAL A 112 -3.50 4.88 -6.78
N ALA A 113 -2.60 5.09 -7.74
CA ALA A 113 -2.37 6.40 -8.35
C ALA A 113 -3.61 6.93 -9.09
N GLN A 114 -4.33 6.05 -9.82
CA GLN A 114 -5.60 6.41 -10.48
C GLN A 114 -6.68 6.83 -9.47
N MET A 115 -6.69 6.21 -8.28
CA MET A 115 -7.57 6.59 -7.17
C MET A 115 -7.13 7.90 -6.48
N ASN A 116 -6.02 8.54 -6.91
CA ASN A 116 -5.39 9.71 -6.28
C ASN A 116 -5.02 9.50 -4.81
N ILE A 117 -4.73 8.28 -4.39
CA ILE A 117 -4.32 7.99 -3.02
C ILE A 117 -2.82 8.19 -2.89
N PRO A 118 -2.35 9.07 -1.98
CA PRO A 118 -0.94 9.44 -1.89
C PRO A 118 -0.06 8.40 -1.22
N TYR A 119 -0.60 7.54 -0.37
CA TYR A 119 0.16 6.57 0.41
C TYR A 119 -0.27 5.15 0.13
N LEU A 120 0.69 4.32 -0.28
CA LEU A 120 0.50 2.88 -0.48
C LEU A 120 1.40 2.10 0.46
N LEU A 121 0.76 1.36 1.38
CA LEU A 121 1.40 0.58 2.44
C LEU A 121 1.22 -0.92 2.17
N SER A 122 2.30 -1.69 2.17
CA SER A 122 2.22 -3.14 1.98
C SER A 122 2.97 -3.93 3.04
N ARG A 123 2.40 -5.07 3.41
CA ARG A 123 3.09 -6.10 4.21
C ARG A 123 4.20 -6.81 3.40
N SER A 124 4.06 -6.86 2.10
CA SER A 124 4.96 -7.53 1.17
C SER A 124 6.05 -6.61 0.62
N GLY A 125 6.88 -7.16 -0.26
CA GLY A 125 7.91 -6.41 -0.98
C GLY A 125 7.38 -5.76 -2.26
N ILE A 126 8.31 -5.17 -3.00
CA ILE A 126 8.07 -4.40 -4.22
C ILE A 126 8.73 -5.06 -5.42
N THR A 127 8.18 -4.84 -6.62
CA THR A 127 8.85 -5.10 -7.89
C THR A 127 9.57 -3.85 -8.38
N GLU A 128 10.60 -4.01 -9.20
CA GLU A 128 11.33 -2.90 -9.82
C GLU A 128 10.38 -1.98 -10.62
N MET A 129 9.49 -2.58 -11.42
CA MET A 129 8.48 -1.80 -12.17
C MET A 129 7.54 -1.04 -11.24
N GLY A 130 7.12 -1.63 -10.12
CA GLY A 130 6.30 -0.94 -9.11
C GLY A 130 7.01 0.28 -8.54
N LEU A 131 8.30 0.18 -8.26
CA LEU A 131 9.11 1.32 -7.81
C LEU A 131 9.19 2.43 -8.86
N ASN A 132 9.44 2.06 -10.12
CA ASN A 132 9.53 3.02 -11.22
C ASN A 132 8.20 3.78 -11.42
N VAL A 133 7.07 3.07 -11.33
CA VAL A 133 5.74 3.70 -11.38
C VAL A 133 5.54 4.67 -10.22
N ALA A 134 5.89 4.29 -8.99
CA ALA A 134 5.74 5.15 -7.83
C ALA A 134 6.55 6.45 -7.95
N LYS A 135 7.79 6.36 -8.45
CA LYS A 135 8.64 7.53 -8.71
C LYS A 135 8.02 8.49 -9.74
N GLN A 136 7.35 7.96 -10.75
CA GLN A 136 6.75 8.77 -11.81
C GLN A 136 5.40 9.37 -11.42
N THR A 137 4.64 8.70 -10.57
CA THR A 137 3.30 9.14 -10.14
C THR A 137 3.30 9.93 -8.83
N GLY A 138 4.42 9.94 -8.11
CA GLY A 138 4.53 10.62 -6.81
C GLY A 138 3.89 9.85 -5.64
N VAL A 139 3.44 8.60 -5.84
CA VAL A 139 2.90 7.78 -4.76
C VAL A 139 4.00 7.45 -3.75
N THR A 140 3.76 7.76 -2.47
CA THR A 140 4.64 7.34 -1.38
C THR A 140 4.46 5.86 -1.11
N LEU A 141 5.56 5.10 -1.21
CA LEU A 141 5.53 3.65 -1.26
C LEU A 141 6.25 3.06 -0.06
N LEU A 142 5.48 2.39 0.79
CA LEU A 142 5.94 1.75 2.01
C LEU A 142 5.72 0.25 1.92
N GLY A 143 6.75 -0.53 2.18
CA GLY A 143 6.64 -1.99 2.12
C GLY A 143 7.27 -2.69 3.29
N ARG A 144 7.14 -4.03 3.30
CA ARG A 144 7.58 -4.89 4.40
C ARG A 144 7.06 -4.45 5.77
N ALA A 145 5.88 -3.85 5.77
CA ALA A 145 5.27 -3.26 6.95
C ALA A 145 4.70 -4.34 7.88
N LYS A 146 5.27 -4.45 9.07
CA LYS A 146 4.85 -5.41 10.10
C LYS A 146 5.19 -4.89 11.49
N GLY A 147 4.21 -4.85 12.38
CA GLY A 147 4.40 -4.35 13.75
C GLY A 147 4.83 -2.87 13.73
N ARG A 148 6.04 -2.60 14.23
CA ARG A 148 6.63 -1.25 14.23
C ARG A 148 7.82 -1.11 13.26
N HIS A 149 7.78 -1.84 12.15
CA HIS A 149 8.81 -1.79 11.10
C HIS A 149 8.18 -1.63 9.73
N PHE A 150 8.77 -0.80 8.90
CA PHE A 150 8.47 -0.67 7.47
C PHE A 150 9.69 -0.13 6.73
N LEU A 151 9.72 -0.33 5.42
CA LEU A 151 10.73 0.24 4.52
C LEU A 151 10.07 1.28 3.63
N ILE A 152 10.73 2.42 3.45
CA ILE A 152 10.29 3.47 2.53
C ILE A 152 11.02 3.25 1.21
N TYR A 153 10.27 2.91 0.17
CA TYR A 153 10.82 2.71 -1.18
C TYR A 153 10.76 3.99 -2.01
N ASN A 154 9.77 4.84 -1.78
CA ASN A 154 9.59 6.13 -2.45
C ASN A 154 8.86 7.12 -1.54
N GLY A 155 9.18 8.42 -1.66
CA GLY A 155 8.49 9.49 -0.91
C GLY A 155 8.95 9.63 0.55
N HIS A 156 10.25 9.46 0.82
CA HIS A 156 10.82 9.59 2.17
C HIS A 156 10.50 10.96 2.80
N GLU A 157 10.49 12.01 2.01
CA GLU A 157 10.18 13.39 2.39
C GLU A 157 8.75 13.59 2.89
N ASN A 158 7.84 12.67 2.54
CA ASN A 158 6.43 12.70 2.93
C ASN A 158 6.17 12.02 4.29
N ILE A 159 7.20 11.47 4.92
CA ILE A 159 7.08 10.80 6.23
C ILE A 159 7.68 11.68 7.32
N GLU A 160 6.89 11.92 8.38
CA GLU A 160 7.32 12.59 9.59
C GLU A 160 7.70 11.55 10.65
N PHE A 161 8.99 11.50 11.02
CA PHE A 161 9.51 10.57 12.03
C PHE A 161 9.30 11.16 13.43
N ASP A 162 8.18 10.82 14.04
CA ASP A 162 7.76 11.29 15.37
C ASP A 162 7.98 10.24 16.49
N GLN A 163 8.57 9.08 16.17
CA GLN A 163 8.86 8.01 17.13
C GLN A 163 10.22 7.36 16.84
N LYS A 164 10.90 6.92 17.89
CA LYS A 164 12.09 6.08 17.74
C LYS A 164 11.67 4.69 17.27
N PRO A 165 12.34 4.11 16.25
CA PRO A 165 12.11 2.72 15.87
C PRO A 165 12.47 1.78 17.02
N GLU A 166 11.75 0.67 17.17
CA GLU A 166 12.16 -0.38 18.08
C GLU A 166 13.44 -1.05 17.57
N PRO A 167 14.42 -1.34 18.46
CA PRO A 167 15.59 -2.09 18.05
C PRO A 167 15.15 -3.47 17.50
N ARG A 168 15.82 -3.95 16.47
CA ARG A 168 15.57 -5.29 15.95
C ARG A 168 15.89 -6.30 17.04
N ARG A 169 15.13 -7.40 17.13
CA ARG A 169 15.40 -8.48 18.10
C ARG A 169 16.82 -9.05 17.96
N ASP A 170 17.40 -8.98 16.76
CA ASP A 170 18.76 -9.44 16.46
C ASP A 170 19.85 -8.47 16.93
N ASP A 171 19.51 -7.22 17.29
CA ASP A 171 20.42 -6.21 17.80
C ASP A 171 20.58 -6.28 19.34
N SER A 172 19.93 -7.26 20.00
CA SER A 172 20.10 -7.46 21.43
C SER A 172 21.50 -8.07 21.72
N PRO A 173 22.24 -7.54 22.71
CA PRO A 173 23.60 -8.02 23.03
C PRO A 173 23.68 -9.51 23.39
N ASP A 174 22.55 -10.14 23.71
CA ASP A 174 22.47 -11.53 24.15
C ASP A 174 22.39 -12.57 23.02
N VAL A 175 22.13 -12.16 21.77
CA VAL A 175 22.05 -13.09 20.63
C VAL A 175 23.42 -13.67 20.27
N TRP A 176 24.51 -12.96 20.54
CA TRP A 176 25.89 -13.38 20.24
C TRP A 176 26.47 -14.34 21.29
N LYS A 177 25.83 -14.52 22.42
CA LYS A 177 26.29 -15.43 23.49
C LYS A 177 25.80 -16.87 23.34
N ARG A 178 25.01 -17.20 22.33
CA ARG A 178 24.41 -18.54 22.14
C ARG A 178 24.95 -19.30 20.90
N ARG A 179 26.18 -19.02 20.49
CA ARG A 179 26.88 -19.84 19.49
C ARG A 179 28.18 -20.38 20.06
#